data_eb23595385c3ebe2d52b27bc319e1f0d
#
_entry.id   eb23595385c3ebe2d52b27bc319e1f0d
#
_cell.length_a   1.000
_cell.length_b   1.000
_cell.length_c   1.000
_cell.angle_alpha   90.00
_cell.angle_beta   90.00
_cell.angle_gamma   90.00
#
_symmetry.space_group_name_H-M   'P 1'
#
loop_
_entity.id
_entity.type
_entity.pdbx_description
1 polymer ?
#
loop_
_entity_poly.entity_id
_entity_poly.type
_entity_poly.pdbx_seq_one_letter_code
_entity_poly.pdbx_strand_id
1 'polypeptide(L)'
;MSTNQNTLGKMSNYRWTICAMLFFATTVNYLDRQVLSLTWKDFIAPEFHWTDADYGDITAVFSIVYAIANLFAGRFIDWLGTKKGYLWAIFVWSLGACLHAVCGWATEHVVGIHDAAAMISATGAVASTIAITSVYFFIAARVILSVGEAGNFPAAIKVTAEYFPKKDRAFS
;
A
#
# COMPACT_ATOMS: atom_id res chain seq x y z
N MET A 1 0.34 -3.22 -49.20
CA MET A 1 -0.68 -3.52 -48.17
C MET A 1 -0.20 -4.44 -47.03
N SER A 2 1.12 -4.60 -46.81
CA SER A 2 1.68 -5.53 -45.78
C SER A 2 2.14 -4.88 -44.47
N THR A 3 2.15 -3.56 -44.37
CA THR A 3 2.69 -2.82 -43.22
C THR A 3 1.72 -2.75 -42.03
N ASN A 4 0.44 -3.00 -42.26
CA ASN A 4 -0.60 -2.86 -41.20
C ASN A 4 -0.80 -4.09 -40.30
N GLN A 5 -0.41 -5.29 -40.76
CA GLN A 5 -0.58 -6.51 -39.98
C GLN A 5 0.51 -6.68 -38.88
N ASN A 6 1.74 -6.22 -39.17
CA ASN A 6 2.84 -6.33 -38.18
C ASN A 6 2.70 -5.34 -37.02
N THR A 7 2.09 -4.18 -37.23
CA THR A 7 1.82 -3.22 -36.16
C THR A 7 0.68 -3.67 -35.27
N LEU A 8 -0.35 -4.33 -35.79
CA LEU A 8 -1.46 -4.87 -35.03
C LEU A 8 -1.03 -6.07 -34.15
N GLY A 9 -0.15 -6.93 -34.66
CA GLY A 9 0.41 -8.06 -33.87
C GLY A 9 1.31 -7.57 -32.74
N LYS A 10 2.13 -6.53 -32.98
CA LYS A 10 3.01 -5.95 -31.97
C LYS A 10 2.23 -5.20 -30.87
N MET A 11 1.12 -4.55 -31.21
CA MET A 11 0.21 -3.94 -30.24
C MET A 11 -0.57 -4.98 -29.42
N SER A 12 -0.87 -6.16 -29.98
CA SER A 12 -1.54 -7.24 -29.27
C SER A 12 -0.68 -7.78 -28.12
N ASN A 13 0.62 -8.00 -28.32
CA ASN A 13 1.51 -8.50 -27.29
C ASN A 13 1.78 -7.44 -26.19
N TYR A 14 1.90 -6.17 -26.55
CA TYR A 14 2.15 -5.09 -25.61
C TYR A 14 1.03 -4.91 -24.57
N ARG A 15 -0.24 -5.04 -25.00
CA ARG A 15 -1.39 -4.94 -24.07
C ARG A 15 -1.40 -6.06 -23.03
N TRP A 16 -1.01 -7.28 -23.39
CA TRP A 16 -0.90 -8.39 -22.45
C TRP A 16 0.23 -8.18 -21.44
N THR A 17 1.34 -7.56 -21.84
CA THR A 17 2.40 -7.16 -20.93
C THR A 17 1.89 -6.14 -19.92
N ILE A 18 1.10 -5.15 -20.36
CA ILE A 18 0.47 -4.18 -19.45
C ILE A 18 -0.46 -4.90 -18.47
N CYS A 19 -1.29 -5.82 -18.95
CA CYS A 19 -2.20 -6.60 -18.10
C CYS A 19 -1.42 -7.40 -17.03
N ALA A 20 -0.34 -8.06 -17.41
CA ALA A 20 0.52 -8.79 -16.48
C ALA A 20 1.15 -7.87 -15.42
N MET A 21 1.59 -6.67 -15.81
CA MET A 21 2.12 -5.68 -14.87
C MET A 21 1.05 -5.17 -13.90
N LEU A 22 -0.17 -4.92 -14.38
CA LEU A 22 -1.31 -4.53 -13.54
C LEU A 22 -1.69 -5.64 -12.56
N PHE A 23 -1.73 -6.88 -13.03
CA PHE A 23 -1.98 -8.06 -12.19
C PHE A 23 -0.93 -8.18 -11.09
N PHE A 24 0.34 -8.05 -11.44
CA PHE A 24 1.43 -8.09 -10.46
C PHE A 24 1.32 -6.95 -9.43
N ALA A 25 1.10 -5.71 -9.88
CA ALA A 25 0.92 -4.57 -8.99
C ALA A 25 -0.27 -4.75 -8.05
N THR A 26 -1.40 -5.25 -8.55
CA THR A 26 -2.58 -5.52 -7.72
C THR A 26 -2.32 -6.65 -6.73
N THR A 27 -1.62 -7.70 -7.14
CA THR A 27 -1.24 -8.81 -6.24
C THR A 27 -0.37 -8.31 -5.10
N VAL A 28 0.67 -7.52 -5.39
CA VAL A 28 1.54 -6.94 -4.35
C VAL A 28 0.75 -6.01 -3.44
N ASN A 29 -0.18 -5.22 -3.98
CA ASN A 29 -1.06 -4.36 -3.19
C ASN A 29 -1.90 -5.14 -2.16
N TYR A 30 -2.45 -6.29 -2.55
CA TYR A 30 -3.17 -7.16 -1.62
C TYR A 30 -2.25 -7.83 -0.61
N LEU A 31 -1.04 -8.24 -1.00
CA LEU A 31 -0.06 -8.84 -0.10
C LEU A 31 0.35 -7.84 0.99
N ASP A 32 0.60 -6.57 0.65
CA ASP A 32 0.99 -5.54 1.62
C ASP A 32 -0.08 -5.34 2.72
N ARG A 33 -1.35 -5.45 2.36
CA ARG A 33 -2.44 -5.41 3.35
C ARG A 33 -2.40 -6.60 4.30
N GLN A 34 -2.09 -7.78 3.79
CA GLN A 34 -2.07 -9.02 4.57
C GLN A 34 -0.83 -9.12 5.46
N VAL A 35 0.30 -8.55 5.06
CA VAL A 35 1.55 -8.64 5.83
C VAL A 35 1.34 -8.19 7.27
N LEU A 36 0.75 -7.03 7.52
CA LEU A 36 0.52 -6.57 8.88
C LEU A 36 -0.44 -7.51 9.65
N SER A 37 -1.51 -7.98 9.01
CA SER A 37 -2.48 -8.85 9.66
C SER A 37 -1.91 -10.22 10.05
N LEU A 38 -0.91 -10.70 9.31
CA LEU A 38 -0.25 -11.96 9.57
C LEU A 38 0.89 -11.84 10.59
N THR A 39 1.53 -10.67 10.65
CA THR A 39 2.75 -10.49 11.46
C THR A 39 2.51 -9.77 12.78
N TRP A 40 1.41 -9.02 12.93
CA TRP A 40 1.23 -8.18 14.10
C TRP A 40 1.18 -8.95 15.41
N LYS A 41 0.47 -10.08 15.46
CA LYS A 41 0.20 -10.82 16.70
C LYS A 41 1.42 -11.57 17.21
N ASP A 42 2.20 -12.16 16.30
CA ASP A 42 3.32 -13.02 16.64
C ASP A 42 4.65 -12.27 16.78
N PHE A 43 4.80 -11.14 16.07
CA PHE A 43 6.05 -10.40 16.00
C PHE A 43 5.93 -8.97 16.55
N ILE A 44 4.94 -8.20 16.10
CA ILE A 44 4.84 -6.76 16.41
C ILE A 44 4.25 -6.55 17.82
N ALA A 45 3.18 -7.26 18.17
CA ALA A 45 2.51 -7.07 19.45
C ALA A 45 3.40 -7.41 20.65
N PRO A 46 4.21 -8.50 20.67
CA PRO A 46 5.14 -8.76 21.77
C PRO A 46 6.22 -7.71 21.92
N GLU A 47 6.73 -7.17 20.79
CA GLU A 47 7.82 -6.20 20.78
C GLU A 47 7.36 -4.81 21.23
N PHE A 48 6.18 -4.37 20.76
CA PHE A 48 5.65 -3.04 21.03
C PHE A 48 4.50 -3.02 22.05
N HIS A 49 4.20 -4.13 22.70
CA HIS A 49 3.13 -4.26 23.69
C HIS A 49 1.74 -3.88 23.17
N TRP A 50 1.45 -4.18 21.90
CA TRP A 50 0.16 -3.86 21.30
C TRP A 50 -0.95 -4.76 21.83
N THR A 51 -2.11 -4.14 22.05
CA THR A 51 -3.37 -4.82 22.33
C THR A 51 -4.16 -5.04 21.04
N ASP A 52 -5.21 -5.86 21.11
CA ASP A 52 -6.15 -6.02 19.98
C ASP A 52 -6.83 -4.67 19.61
N ALA A 53 -7.00 -3.77 20.58
CA ALA A 53 -7.55 -2.43 20.35
C ALA A 53 -6.58 -1.57 19.54
N ASP A 54 -5.29 -1.57 19.84
CA ASP A 54 -4.26 -0.80 19.11
C ASP A 54 -4.21 -1.23 17.64
N TYR A 55 -4.21 -2.53 17.38
CA TYR A 55 -4.28 -3.06 16.01
C TYR A 55 -5.60 -2.66 15.33
N GLY A 56 -6.72 -2.72 16.05
CA GLY A 56 -8.03 -2.28 15.59
C GLY A 56 -8.03 -0.82 15.15
N ASP A 57 -7.45 0.06 15.95
CA ASP A 57 -7.35 1.50 15.64
C ASP A 57 -6.50 1.77 14.39
N ILE A 58 -5.34 1.11 14.26
CA ILE A 58 -4.48 1.21 13.06
C ILE A 58 -5.25 0.79 11.80
N THR A 59 -5.99 -0.32 11.89
CA THR A 59 -6.76 -0.87 10.77
C THR A 59 -7.98 -0.01 10.43
N ALA A 60 -8.64 0.55 11.45
CA ALA A 60 -9.77 1.45 11.27
C ALA A 60 -9.34 2.76 10.58
N VAL A 61 -8.27 3.38 11.05
CA VAL A 61 -7.71 4.61 10.43
C VAL A 61 -7.32 4.33 8.97
N PHE A 62 -6.63 3.22 8.69
CA PHE A 62 -6.32 2.81 7.33
C PHE A 62 -7.57 2.73 6.46
N SER A 63 -8.62 2.05 6.93
CA SER A 63 -9.85 1.83 6.18
C SER A 63 -10.60 3.13 5.88
N ILE A 64 -10.67 4.02 6.87
CA ILE A 64 -11.32 5.34 6.72
C ILE A 64 -10.55 6.20 5.70
N VAL A 65 -9.24 6.31 5.85
CA VAL A 65 -8.42 7.11 4.93
C VAL A 65 -8.45 6.53 3.53
N TYR A 66 -8.39 5.20 3.39
CA TYR A 66 -8.51 4.51 2.12
C TYR A 66 -9.85 4.79 1.43
N ALA A 67 -10.97 4.73 2.18
CA ALA A 67 -12.29 5.04 1.64
C ALA A 67 -12.37 6.49 1.14
N ILE A 68 -11.89 7.44 1.94
CA ILE A 68 -11.85 8.86 1.56
C ILE A 68 -10.95 9.07 0.34
N ALA A 69 -9.75 8.50 0.33
CA ALA A 69 -8.80 8.63 -0.76
C ALA A 69 -9.36 8.07 -2.08
N ASN A 70 -10.11 6.96 -2.04
CA ASN A 70 -10.76 6.38 -3.23
C ASN A 70 -11.75 7.33 -3.90
N LEU A 71 -12.46 8.17 -3.12
CA LEU A 71 -13.39 9.17 -3.69
C LEU A 71 -12.69 10.18 -4.60
N PHE A 72 -11.43 10.50 -4.29
CA PHE A 72 -10.64 11.49 -5.02
C PHE A 72 -9.65 10.89 -6.00
N ALA A 73 -9.28 9.62 -5.83
CA ALA A 73 -8.23 8.94 -6.60
C ALA A 73 -8.51 8.94 -8.11
N GLY A 74 -9.75 8.64 -8.52
CA GLY A 74 -10.13 8.67 -9.93
C GLY A 74 -9.93 10.04 -10.55
N ARG A 75 -10.38 11.10 -9.86
CA ARG A 75 -10.26 12.48 -10.30
C ARG A 75 -8.81 12.96 -10.38
N PHE A 76 -7.98 12.53 -9.43
CA PHE A 76 -6.54 12.78 -9.43
C PHE A 76 -5.85 12.15 -10.63
N ILE A 77 -6.17 10.88 -10.95
CA ILE A 77 -5.62 10.18 -12.12
C ILE A 77 -6.11 10.80 -13.42
N ASP A 78 -7.36 11.30 -13.48
CA ASP A 78 -7.88 12.00 -14.63
C ASP A 78 -7.15 13.33 -14.87
N TRP A 79 -6.85 14.06 -13.81
CA TRP A 79 -6.13 15.34 -13.88
C TRP A 79 -4.66 15.20 -14.29
N LEU A 80 -3.93 14.22 -13.74
CA LEU A 80 -2.51 13.98 -14.06
C LEU A 80 -2.30 13.19 -15.35
N GLY A 81 -3.35 12.52 -15.83
CA GLY A 81 -3.26 11.52 -16.91
C GLY A 81 -2.84 10.14 -16.37
N THR A 82 -3.27 9.09 -17.05
CA THR A 82 -3.16 7.69 -16.61
C THR A 82 -1.75 7.29 -16.19
N LYS A 83 -0.76 7.56 -17.05
CA LYS A 83 0.63 7.16 -16.80
C LYS A 83 1.23 7.86 -15.57
N LYS A 84 1.11 9.19 -15.51
CA LYS A 84 1.71 9.97 -14.40
C LYS A 84 0.95 9.72 -13.10
N GLY A 85 -0.38 9.67 -13.15
CA GLY A 85 -1.21 9.39 -11.98
C GLY A 85 -0.90 8.02 -11.37
N TYR A 86 -0.71 6.99 -12.21
CA TYR A 86 -0.36 5.67 -11.74
C TYR A 86 1.05 5.60 -11.14
N LEU A 87 2.03 6.25 -11.77
CA LEU A 87 3.38 6.34 -11.22
C LEU A 87 3.41 7.04 -9.86
N TRP A 88 2.66 8.11 -9.68
CA TRP A 88 2.53 8.79 -8.39
C TRP A 88 1.85 7.91 -7.33
N ALA A 89 0.81 7.18 -7.70
CA ALA A 89 0.15 6.25 -6.80
C ALA A 89 1.12 5.16 -6.31
N ILE A 90 1.89 4.55 -7.22
CA ILE A 90 2.90 3.54 -6.88
C ILE A 90 4.01 4.16 -6.02
N PHE A 91 4.48 5.36 -6.34
CA PHE A 91 5.52 6.03 -5.57
C PHE A 91 5.09 6.29 -4.11
N VAL A 92 3.90 6.86 -3.92
CA VAL A 92 3.35 7.13 -2.57
C VAL A 92 3.10 5.83 -1.81
N TRP A 93 2.57 4.80 -2.48
CA TRP A 93 2.39 3.48 -1.91
C TRP A 93 3.73 2.86 -1.47
N SER A 94 4.74 2.85 -2.35
CA SER A 94 6.07 2.33 -2.02
C SER A 94 6.72 3.08 -0.86
N LEU A 95 6.54 4.40 -0.79
CA LEU A 95 7.00 5.22 0.33
C LEU A 95 6.32 4.78 1.64
N GLY A 96 4.99 4.58 1.63
CA GLY A 96 4.25 4.06 2.77
C GLY A 96 4.76 2.69 3.22
N ALA A 97 5.02 1.78 2.29
CA ALA A 97 5.58 0.46 2.59
C ALA A 97 6.99 0.55 3.22
N CYS A 98 7.87 1.40 2.68
CA CYS A 98 9.19 1.65 3.25
C CYS A 98 9.13 2.26 4.66
N LEU A 99 8.17 3.15 4.90
CA LEU A 99 7.99 3.76 6.23
C LEU A 99 7.62 2.72 7.30
N HIS A 100 6.87 1.66 6.95
CA HIS A 100 6.60 0.57 7.90
C HIS A 100 7.88 -0.12 8.38
N ALA A 101 8.88 -0.29 7.51
CA ALA A 101 10.16 -0.87 7.90
C ALA A 101 10.97 0.03 8.86
N VAL A 102 10.69 1.32 8.88
CA VAL A 102 11.37 2.31 9.73
C VAL A 102 10.64 2.55 11.05
N CYS A 103 9.38 2.12 11.19
CA CYS A 103 8.57 2.38 12.39
C CYS A 103 9.20 1.81 13.67
N GLY A 104 9.76 0.60 13.61
CA GLY A 104 10.46 -0.01 14.75
C GLY A 104 11.66 0.83 15.19
N TRP A 105 12.56 1.11 14.28
CA TRP A 105 13.73 1.95 14.52
C TRP A 105 13.37 3.35 15.05
N ALA A 106 12.33 3.97 14.50
CA ALA A 106 11.86 5.28 14.97
C ALA A 106 11.31 5.21 16.40
N THR A 107 10.61 4.13 16.74
CA THR A 107 10.11 3.90 18.10
C THR A 107 11.26 3.74 19.09
N GLU A 108 12.26 2.91 18.77
CA GLU A 108 13.46 2.71 19.58
C GLU A 108 14.19 4.04 19.86
N HIS A 109 14.34 4.86 18.83
CA HIS A 109 14.99 6.17 18.96
C HIS A 109 14.23 7.16 19.83
N VAL A 110 12.90 7.21 19.71
CA VAL A 110 12.07 8.13 20.50
C VAL A 110 11.98 7.69 21.96
N VAL A 111 11.88 6.38 22.19
CA VAL A 111 11.82 5.82 23.55
C VAL A 111 13.20 5.76 24.23
N GLY A 112 14.27 5.77 23.43
CA GLY A 112 15.65 5.69 23.93
C GLY A 112 16.09 4.28 24.33
N ILE A 113 15.40 3.24 23.88
CA ILE A 113 15.73 1.82 24.10
C ILE A 113 16.16 1.21 22.77
N HIS A 114 17.42 0.83 22.64
CA HIS A 114 17.99 0.33 21.38
C HIS A 114 18.22 -1.19 21.37
N ASP A 115 17.65 -1.90 22.33
CA ASP A 115 17.74 -3.35 22.43
C ASP A 115 16.34 -3.97 22.39
N ALA A 116 16.10 -4.85 21.43
CA ALA A 116 14.81 -5.54 21.25
C ALA A 116 14.40 -6.36 22.48
N ALA A 117 15.37 -6.98 23.18
CA ALA A 117 15.06 -7.73 24.40
C ALA A 117 14.60 -6.80 25.52
N ALA A 118 15.20 -5.60 25.63
CA ALA A 118 14.76 -4.58 26.59
C ALA A 118 13.38 -4.01 26.23
N MET A 119 13.08 -3.83 24.94
CA MET A 119 11.75 -3.44 24.46
C MET A 119 10.70 -4.47 24.87
N ILE A 120 10.92 -5.75 24.59
CA ILE A 120 9.99 -6.86 24.90
C ILE A 120 9.80 -7.02 26.43
N SER A 121 10.85 -6.83 27.23
CA SER A 121 10.79 -6.98 28.68
C SER A 121 10.29 -5.74 29.44
N ALA A 122 10.03 -4.64 28.74
CA ALA A 122 9.53 -3.41 29.33
C ALA A 122 8.17 -3.61 30.01
N THR A 123 7.95 -2.92 31.13
CA THR A 123 6.71 -3.04 31.91
C THR A 123 6.19 -1.68 32.37
N GLY A 124 4.92 -1.62 32.75
CA GLY A 124 4.31 -0.41 33.31
C GLY A 124 4.31 0.77 32.36
N ALA A 125 4.70 1.94 32.82
CA ALA A 125 4.66 3.18 32.04
C ALA A 125 5.57 3.15 30.79
N VAL A 126 6.69 2.43 30.86
CA VAL A 126 7.60 2.30 29.71
C VAL A 126 6.95 1.49 28.59
N ALA A 127 6.34 0.35 28.91
CA ALA A 127 5.61 -0.45 27.94
C ALA A 127 4.46 0.34 27.27
N SER A 128 3.71 1.12 28.06
CA SER A 128 2.66 2.00 27.53
C SER A 128 3.21 3.07 26.59
N THR A 129 4.38 3.66 26.90
CA THR A 129 5.01 4.65 26.04
C THR A 129 5.48 4.03 24.73
N ILE A 130 6.04 2.81 24.78
CA ILE A 130 6.42 2.05 23.58
C ILE A 130 5.19 1.80 22.69
N ALA A 131 4.11 1.28 23.28
CA ALA A 131 2.87 0.99 22.56
C ALA A 131 2.31 2.24 21.87
N ILE A 132 2.10 3.31 22.61
CA ILE A 132 1.54 4.56 22.07
C ILE A 132 2.43 5.13 20.96
N THR A 133 3.74 5.21 21.17
CA THR A 133 4.67 5.77 20.20
C THR A 133 4.68 4.97 18.91
N SER A 134 4.78 3.63 19.01
CA SER A 134 4.78 2.75 17.85
C SER A 134 3.45 2.81 17.09
N VAL A 135 2.31 2.80 17.78
CA VAL A 135 0.98 2.93 17.18
C VAL A 135 0.89 4.20 16.32
N TYR A 136 1.36 5.36 16.82
CA TYR A 136 1.36 6.59 16.03
C TYR A 136 2.23 6.52 14.77
N PHE A 137 3.42 5.91 14.84
CA PHE A 137 4.28 5.72 13.68
C PHE A 137 3.64 4.78 12.66
N PHE A 138 3.06 3.67 13.11
CA PHE A 138 2.35 2.75 12.22
C PHE A 138 1.09 3.36 11.62
N ILE A 139 0.33 4.15 12.36
CA ILE A 139 -0.81 4.91 11.81
C ILE A 139 -0.33 5.87 10.72
N ALA A 140 0.73 6.65 10.96
CA ALA A 140 1.26 7.58 9.97
C ALA A 140 1.71 6.87 8.68
N ALA A 141 2.44 5.76 8.81
CA ALA A 141 2.85 4.93 7.67
C ALA A 141 1.63 4.35 6.93
N ARG A 142 0.60 3.88 7.65
CA ARG A 142 -0.65 3.36 7.08
C ARG A 142 -1.45 4.41 6.35
N VAL A 143 -1.51 5.64 6.84
CA VAL A 143 -2.16 6.76 6.16
C VAL A 143 -1.51 7.02 4.81
N ILE A 144 -0.19 7.09 4.75
CA ILE A 144 0.55 7.30 3.49
C ILE A 144 0.34 6.12 2.54
N LEU A 145 0.43 4.89 3.05
CA LEU A 145 0.18 3.67 2.29
C LEU A 145 -1.22 3.67 1.67
N SER A 146 -2.25 3.97 2.46
CA SER A 146 -3.65 3.93 2.02
C SER A 146 -3.95 4.96 0.92
N VAL A 147 -3.36 6.14 0.98
CA VAL A 147 -3.48 7.18 -0.06
C VAL A 147 -2.87 6.69 -1.39
N GLY A 148 -1.69 6.07 -1.33
CA GLY A 148 -1.05 5.50 -2.52
C GLY A 148 -1.84 4.32 -3.10
N GLU A 149 -2.28 3.40 -2.25
CA GLU A 149 -3.06 2.23 -2.66
C GLU A 149 -4.41 2.59 -3.29
N ALA A 150 -5.07 3.64 -2.81
CA ALA A 150 -6.35 4.09 -3.35
C ALA A 150 -6.29 4.45 -4.84
N GLY A 151 -5.12 4.86 -5.35
CA GLY A 151 -4.91 5.14 -6.77
C GLY A 151 -4.80 3.91 -7.66
N ASN A 152 -4.52 2.73 -7.11
CA ASN A 152 -4.24 1.53 -7.90
C ASN A 152 -5.44 1.07 -8.74
N PHE A 153 -6.61 0.91 -8.12
CA PHE A 153 -7.81 0.44 -8.81
C PHE A 153 -8.32 1.38 -9.90
N PRO A 154 -8.55 2.68 -9.65
CA PRO A 154 -8.98 3.62 -10.68
C PRO A 154 -7.98 3.69 -11.85
N ALA A 155 -6.69 3.65 -11.55
CA ALA A 155 -5.65 3.65 -12.58
C ALA A 155 -5.67 2.37 -13.41
N ALA A 156 -5.78 1.19 -12.79
CA ALA A 156 -5.85 -0.09 -13.49
C ALA A 156 -7.07 -0.17 -14.41
N ILE A 157 -8.25 0.26 -13.93
CA ILE A 157 -9.47 0.32 -14.74
C ILE A 157 -9.28 1.25 -15.94
N LYS A 158 -8.66 2.42 -15.74
CA LYS A 158 -8.43 3.39 -16.80
C LYS A 158 -7.44 2.86 -17.83
N VAL A 159 -6.34 2.25 -17.42
CA VAL A 159 -5.36 1.59 -18.30
C VAL A 159 -6.04 0.50 -19.11
N THR A 160 -6.83 -0.36 -18.48
CA THR A 160 -7.59 -1.41 -19.18
C THR A 160 -8.55 -0.80 -20.21
N ALA A 161 -9.23 0.29 -19.86
CA ALA A 161 -10.14 0.98 -20.80
C ALA A 161 -9.40 1.62 -22.00
N GLU A 162 -8.18 2.09 -21.82
CA GLU A 162 -7.37 2.72 -22.87
C GLU A 162 -6.73 1.69 -23.81
N TYR A 163 -6.24 0.57 -23.30
CA TYR A 163 -5.45 -0.40 -24.07
C TYR A 163 -6.25 -1.61 -24.59
N PHE A 164 -7.44 -1.91 -24.02
CA PHE A 164 -8.26 -3.03 -24.44
C PHE A 164 -9.53 -2.60 -25.17
N PRO A 165 -9.86 -3.21 -26.36
CA PRO A 165 -11.13 -3.02 -27.02
C PRO A 165 -12.29 -3.47 -26.12
N LYS A 166 -13.48 -2.86 -26.30
CA LYS A 166 -14.65 -3.15 -25.44
C LYS A 166 -14.98 -4.65 -25.33
N LYS A 167 -14.77 -5.43 -26.40
CA LYS A 167 -15.03 -6.87 -26.45
C LYS A 167 -14.06 -7.72 -25.61
N ASP A 168 -12.85 -7.22 -25.38
CA ASP A 168 -11.77 -7.96 -24.70
C ASP A 168 -11.61 -7.55 -23.24
N ARG A 169 -12.29 -6.47 -22.80
CA ARG A 169 -12.17 -5.95 -21.41
C ARG A 169 -12.67 -6.89 -20.32
N ALA A 170 -13.56 -7.82 -20.66
CA ALA A 170 -14.05 -8.79 -19.70
C ALA A 170 -13.02 -9.88 -19.36
N PHE A 171 -11.96 -10.01 -20.15
CA PHE A 171 -10.90 -11.00 -19.98
C PHE A 171 -9.56 -10.39 -19.48
N SER A 172 -9.52 -9.08 -19.27
CA SER A 172 -8.35 -8.34 -18.74
C SER A 172 -8.60 -7.87 -17.32
#